data_eea62355be9fcb1309ca6675ce5d242f
#
_entry.id   eea62355be9fcb1309ca6675ce5d242f
#
_cell.length_a   1.000
_cell.length_b   1.000
_cell.length_c   1.000
_cell.angle_alpha   90.00
_cell.angle_beta   90.00
_cell.angle_gamma   90.00
#
_symmetry.space_group_name_H-M   'P 1'
#
loop_
_entity.id
_entity.type
_entity.pdbx_description
1 polymer ?
#
loop_
_entity_poly.entity_id
_entity_poly.type
_entity_poly.pdbx_seq_one_letter_code
_entity_poly.pdbx_strand_id
1 'polypeptide(L)'
;MQKCKTVKGLLVASTVAAMFSTFGAYAQTTSAAQSDASAQTSSTGSMAKLSSGDEKALKDMAQANINEVAAAKIALDKAQSSEVKAFAQKMVDDHGSALENVETVAKQKGVTLPTEPDASHKAMADKLEKESGNAFDKMYMENAGTKDHKMVLSKLQSDAKNIKDPDVKALADAHTPVVEQHLESAEKMKLSADK
;
A
#
# COMPACT_ATOMS: atom_id res chain seq x y z
N MET A 1 26.92 -3.79 43.05
CA MET A 1 28.02 -2.92 42.59
C MET A 1 28.28 -3.21 41.12
N GLN A 2 27.72 -2.43 40.22
CA GLN A 2 28.20 -2.42 38.83
C GLN A 2 27.85 -1.10 38.15
N LYS A 3 28.82 -0.57 37.46
CA LYS A 3 29.06 0.81 37.14
C LYS A 3 28.23 1.28 35.93
N CYS A 4 27.58 2.46 36.05
CA CYS A 4 27.06 3.23 34.94
C CYS A 4 28.20 3.64 33.99
N LYS A 5 28.02 3.42 32.68
CA LYS A 5 28.83 4.03 31.63
C LYS A 5 28.01 5.11 30.93
N THR A 6 28.36 6.35 31.19
CA THR A 6 27.89 7.56 30.56
C THR A 6 28.47 7.66 29.16
N VAL A 7 27.65 7.76 28.12
CA VAL A 7 28.08 8.07 26.76
C VAL A 7 27.80 9.54 26.49
N LYS A 8 28.87 10.32 26.31
CA LYS A 8 28.83 11.76 25.99
C LYS A 8 28.36 11.99 24.55
N GLY A 9 27.34 12.83 24.40
CA GLY A 9 26.86 13.29 23.11
C GLY A 9 27.86 14.23 22.43
N LEU A 10 27.99 14.06 21.13
CA LEU A 10 28.76 14.97 20.25
C LEU A 10 27.74 15.81 19.46
N LEU A 11 27.69 17.09 19.81
CA LEU A 11 26.96 18.14 19.08
C LEU A 11 27.83 18.60 17.88
N VAL A 12 27.31 18.43 16.67
CA VAL A 12 27.89 19.03 15.47
C VAL A 12 27.03 20.22 15.07
N ALA A 13 27.50 21.39 15.28
CA ALA A 13 26.93 22.65 14.81
C ALA A 13 27.40 22.91 13.37
N SER A 14 26.50 22.96 12.40
CA SER A 14 26.81 23.39 11.03
C SER A 14 26.32 24.81 10.82
N THR A 15 27.29 25.72 10.67
CA THR A 15 27.10 27.14 10.34
C THR A 15 26.76 27.32 8.87
N VAL A 16 25.63 28.01 8.61
CA VAL A 16 25.24 28.48 7.27
C VAL A 16 25.88 29.85 7.03
N ALA A 17 26.76 29.96 6.04
CA ALA A 17 27.31 31.21 5.57
C ALA A 17 26.44 31.80 4.46
N ALA A 18 25.89 32.98 4.69
CA ALA A 18 25.21 33.80 3.69
C ALA A 18 26.26 34.59 2.89
N MET A 19 26.21 34.47 1.56
CA MET A 19 26.95 35.38 0.67
C MET A 19 25.98 36.28 -0.08
N PHE A 20 26.07 37.57 0.25
CA PHE A 20 25.50 38.67 -0.54
C PHE A 20 26.51 39.04 -1.65
N SER A 21 26.04 39.18 -2.87
CA SER A 21 26.81 39.78 -3.98
C SER A 21 25.92 40.78 -4.73
N THR A 22 26.28 41.95 -4.55
CA THR A 22 26.24 43.27 -5.16
C THR A 22 25.63 43.45 -6.57
N PHE A 23 24.90 44.54 -6.63
CA PHE A 23 24.39 45.35 -7.73
C PHE A 23 25.31 45.51 -8.94
N GLY A 24 24.73 45.38 -10.13
CA GLY A 24 25.24 45.91 -11.38
C GLY A 24 24.11 46.51 -12.19
N ALA A 25 24.00 47.82 -12.19
CA ALA A 25 23.07 48.59 -13.04
C ALA A 25 23.68 48.73 -14.44
N TYR A 26 22.95 48.41 -15.49
CA TYR A 26 23.20 48.89 -16.86
C TYR A 26 21.90 49.34 -17.56
N ALA A 27 22.10 50.43 -18.28
CA ALA A 27 21.11 51.36 -18.80
C ALA A 27 20.21 50.81 -19.94
N GLN A 28 19.06 51.47 -20.05
CA GLN A 28 18.04 51.41 -21.07
C GLN A 28 18.55 51.46 -22.51
N THR A 29 17.97 50.60 -23.36
CA THR A 29 17.61 50.98 -24.72
C THR A 29 16.20 50.54 -25.02
N THR A 30 15.36 51.47 -25.38
CA THR A 30 14.00 51.31 -25.83
C THR A 30 13.93 50.60 -27.19
N SER A 31 13.20 49.52 -27.26
CA SER A 31 12.60 49.08 -28.54
C SER A 31 11.23 48.47 -28.27
N ALA A 32 10.22 49.10 -28.85
CA ALA A 32 8.86 48.64 -28.82
C ALA A 32 8.71 47.44 -29.77
N ALA A 33 8.24 46.32 -29.24
CA ALA A 33 7.61 45.32 -30.09
C ALA A 33 6.70 44.43 -29.22
N GLN A 34 5.45 44.54 -29.54
CA GLN A 34 4.41 43.51 -29.57
C GLN A 34 4.20 42.63 -28.33
N SER A 35 3.06 42.90 -27.75
CA SER A 35 2.33 42.09 -26.78
C SER A 35 1.90 40.76 -27.40
N ASP A 36 2.64 39.71 -27.19
CA ASP A 36 2.08 38.36 -27.19
C ASP A 36 1.70 38.02 -25.78
N ALA A 37 0.42 38.17 -25.46
CA ALA A 37 -0.18 37.61 -24.27
C ALA A 37 -0.14 36.09 -24.41
N SER A 38 0.96 35.49 -23.92
CA SER A 38 0.99 34.08 -23.61
C SER A 38 -0.07 33.83 -22.55
N ALA A 39 -1.25 33.43 -22.98
CA ALA A 39 -2.29 32.89 -22.16
C ALA A 39 -1.68 31.72 -21.41
N GLN A 40 -1.29 31.97 -20.17
CA GLN A 40 -0.96 30.95 -19.19
C GLN A 40 -2.28 30.25 -18.91
N THR A 41 -2.57 29.25 -19.73
CA THR A 41 -3.64 28.29 -19.46
C THR A 41 -3.29 27.64 -18.13
N SER A 42 -3.87 28.19 -17.07
CA SER A 42 -4.04 27.49 -15.81
C SER A 42 -4.82 26.22 -16.15
N SER A 43 -4.11 25.15 -16.43
CA SER A 43 -4.69 23.81 -16.46
C SER A 43 -5.21 23.54 -15.05
N THR A 44 -6.42 24.03 -14.76
CA THR A 44 -7.28 23.41 -13.79
C THR A 44 -7.58 22.04 -14.38
N GLY A 45 -6.71 21.07 -14.07
CA GLY A 45 -6.89 19.69 -14.44
C GLY A 45 -8.25 19.26 -13.92
N SER A 46 -9.25 19.27 -14.81
CA SER A 46 -10.47 18.50 -14.61
C SER A 46 -9.98 17.08 -14.33
N MET A 47 -10.10 16.64 -13.07
CA MET A 47 -9.77 15.27 -12.71
C MET A 47 -10.60 14.37 -13.62
N ALA A 48 -9.96 13.79 -14.63
CA ALA A 48 -10.65 12.93 -15.58
C ALA A 48 -11.26 11.78 -14.75
N LYS A 49 -12.58 11.62 -14.89
CA LYS A 49 -13.30 10.56 -14.21
C LYS A 49 -12.70 9.22 -14.64
N LEU A 50 -12.42 8.33 -13.68
CA LEU A 50 -11.94 6.99 -13.98
C LEU A 50 -12.89 6.24 -14.93
N SER A 51 -12.34 5.40 -15.79
CA SER A 51 -13.16 4.40 -16.48
C SER A 51 -13.82 3.46 -15.47
N SER A 52 -14.95 2.86 -15.84
CA SER A 52 -15.60 1.88 -14.97
C SER A 52 -14.70 0.69 -14.64
N GLY A 53 -13.79 0.34 -15.55
CA GLY A 53 -12.78 -0.72 -15.33
C GLY A 53 -11.74 -0.32 -14.29
N ASP A 54 -11.20 0.89 -14.40
CA ASP A 54 -10.20 1.42 -13.45
C ASP A 54 -10.83 1.64 -12.06
N GLU A 55 -12.07 2.17 -12.02
CA GLU A 55 -12.80 2.32 -10.76
C GLU A 55 -13.04 0.96 -10.09
N LYS A 56 -13.42 -0.05 -10.89
CA LYS A 56 -13.59 -1.42 -10.38
C LYS A 56 -12.27 -1.99 -9.85
N ALA A 57 -11.18 -1.86 -10.59
CA ALA A 57 -9.86 -2.34 -10.17
C ALA A 57 -9.41 -1.70 -8.85
N LEU A 58 -9.65 -0.39 -8.69
CA LEU A 58 -9.35 0.33 -7.46
C LEU A 58 -10.17 -0.19 -6.27
N LYS A 59 -11.48 -0.43 -6.45
CA LYS A 59 -12.36 -1.00 -5.43
C LYS A 59 -11.98 -2.44 -5.08
N ASP A 60 -11.60 -3.24 -6.06
CA ASP A 60 -11.18 -4.63 -5.86
C ASP A 60 -9.86 -4.71 -5.07
N MET A 61 -8.90 -3.82 -5.34
CA MET A 61 -7.67 -3.71 -4.55
C MET A 61 -7.95 -3.31 -3.10
N ALA A 62 -8.85 -2.34 -2.88
CA ALA A 62 -9.27 -1.96 -1.53
C ALA A 62 -9.92 -3.14 -0.80
N GLN A 63 -10.85 -3.86 -1.46
CA GLN A 63 -11.55 -5.00 -0.87
C GLN A 63 -10.58 -6.12 -0.50
N ALA A 64 -9.61 -6.44 -1.36
CA ALA A 64 -8.60 -7.45 -1.07
C ALA A 64 -7.79 -7.08 0.17
N ASN A 65 -7.29 -5.85 0.26
CA ASN A 65 -6.51 -5.40 1.42
C ASN A 65 -7.34 -5.41 2.72
N ILE A 66 -8.61 -4.98 2.67
CA ILE A 66 -9.52 -5.02 3.82
C ILE A 66 -9.73 -6.46 4.30
N ASN A 67 -9.95 -7.40 3.38
CA ASN A 67 -10.14 -8.80 3.69
C ASN A 67 -8.92 -9.41 4.38
N GLU A 68 -7.72 -9.17 3.81
CA GLU A 68 -6.45 -9.69 4.34
C GLU A 68 -6.11 -9.11 5.72
N VAL A 69 -6.26 -7.80 5.90
CA VAL A 69 -6.04 -7.16 7.22
C VAL A 69 -7.01 -7.72 8.28
N ALA A 70 -8.27 -7.95 7.92
CA ALA A 70 -9.26 -8.48 8.86
C ALA A 70 -8.92 -9.93 9.27
N ALA A 71 -8.59 -10.81 8.32
CA ALA A 71 -8.19 -12.19 8.61
C ALA A 71 -6.89 -12.25 9.40
N ALA A 72 -5.92 -11.39 9.07
CA ALA A 72 -4.62 -11.34 9.77
C ALA A 72 -4.76 -10.88 11.23
N LYS A 73 -5.64 -9.93 11.52
CA LYS A 73 -5.92 -9.53 12.91
C LYS A 73 -6.47 -10.67 13.75
N ILE A 74 -7.35 -11.50 13.21
CA ILE A 74 -7.82 -12.72 13.89
C ILE A 74 -6.64 -13.68 14.13
N ALA A 75 -5.75 -13.83 13.15
CA ALA A 75 -4.60 -14.72 13.29
C ALA A 75 -3.58 -14.22 14.32
N LEU A 76 -3.37 -12.92 14.45
CA LEU A 76 -2.51 -12.36 15.51
C LEU A 76 -3.02 -12.72 16.91
N ASP A 77 -4.33 -12.74 17.10
CA ASP A 77 -4.95 -13.09 18.39
C ASP A 77 -4.93 -14.61 18.63
N LYS A 78 -5.32 -15.41 17.64
CA LYS A 78 -5.66 -16.83 17.82
C LYS A 78 -4.59 -17.83 17.40
N ALA A 79 -3.66 -17.47 16.52
CA ALA A 79 -2.66 -18.41 16.03
C ALA A 79 -1.80 -18.95 17.18
N GLN A 80 -1.48 -20.24 17.11
CA GLN A 80 -0.61 -20.89 18.08
C GLN A 80 0.86 -20.81 17.65
N SER A 81 1.14 -20.98 16.35
CA SER A 81 2.48 -20.94 15.80
C SER A 81 3.03 -19.50 15.76
N SER A 82 4.27 -19.33 16.21
CA SER A 82 4.98 -18.04 16.11
C SER A 82 5.22 -17.63 14.67
N GLU A 83 5.42 -18.60 13.77
CA GLU A 83 5.59 -18.36 12.34
C GLU A 83 4.30 -17.84 11.71
N VAL A 84 3.15 -18.41 12.08
CA VAL A 84 1.84 -17.95 11.61
C VAL A 84 1.53 -16.54 12.14
N LYS A 85 1.86 -16.26 13.41
CA LYS A 85 1.75 -14.88 13.95
C LYS A 85 2.65 -13.90 13.23
N ALA A 86 3.89 -14.26 12.94
CA ALA A 86 4.81 -13.41 12.18
C ALA A 86 4.31 -13.14 10.76
N PHE A 87 3.77 -14.16 10.09
CA PHE A 87 3.11 -14.01 8.79
C PHE A 87 1.90 -13.07 8.89
N ALA A 88 1.03 -13.27 9.87
CA ALA A 88 -0.14 -12.43 10.09
C ALA A 88 0.23 -10.96 10.35
N GLN A 89 1.29 -10.70 11.14
CA GLN A 89 1.78 -9.34 11.35
C GLN A 89 2.21 -8.71 10.03
N LYS A 90 2.97 -9.45 9.22
CA LYS A 90 3.37 -8.97 7.89
C LYS A 90 2.17 -8.65 7.01
N MET A 91 1.09 -9.45 7.06
CA MET A 91 -0.15 -9.17 6.35
C MET A 91 -0.80 -7.87 6.81
N VAL A 92 -0.85 -7.61 8.12
CA VAL A 92 -1.39 -6.35 8.65
C VAL A 92 -0.58 -5.15 8.16
N ASP A 93 0.75 -5.25 8.21
CA ASP A 93 1.64 -4.14 7.87
C ASP A 93 1.60 -3.82 6.36
N ASP A 94 1.78 -4.83 5.52
CA ASP A 94 1.89 -4.64 4.08
C ASP A 94 0.53 -4.31 3.44
N HIS A 95 -0.53 -5.06 3.79
CA HIS A 95 -1.87 -4.80 3.26
C HIS A 95 -2.51 -3.55 3.87
N GLY A 96 -2.15 -3.20 5.11
CA GLY A 96 -2.53 -1.92 5.72
C GLY A 96 -1.95 -0.75 4.93
N SER A 97 -0.64 -0.76 4.67
CA SER A 97 0.03 0.27 3.87
C SER A 97 -0.49 0.33 2.43
N ALA A 98 -0.75 -0.82 1.82
CA ALA A 98 -1.34 -0.89 0.48
C ALA A 98 -2.75 -0.27 0.46
N LEU A 99 -3.57 -0.52 1.48
CA LEU A 99 -4.91 0.07 1.62
C LEU A 99 -4.84 1.60 1.71
N GLU A 100 -3.95 2.15 2.54
CA GLU A 100 -3.75 3.60 2.68
C GLU A 100 -3.39 4.25 1.33
N ASN A 101 -2.55 3.60 0.53
CA ASN A 101 -2.21 4.07 -0.82
C ASN A 101 -3.43 4.05 -1.76
N VAL A 102 -4.23 2.98 -1.72
CA VAL A 102 -5.48 2.85 -2.49
C VAL A 102 -6.49 3.93 -2.07
N GLU A 103 -6.66 4.17 -0.77
CA GLU A 103 -7.54 5.22 -0.23
C GLU A 103 -7.12 6.62 -0.70
N THR A 104 -5.81 6.87 -0.73
CA THR A 104 -5.27 8.14 -1.22
C THR A 104 -5.65 8.38 -2.67
N VAL A 105 -5.44 7.40 -3.55
CA VAL A 105 -5.82 7.50 -4.97
C VAL A 105 -7.35 7.59 -5.12
N ALA A 106 -8.11 6.79 -4.39
CA ALA A 106 -9.58 6.83 -4.43
C ALA A 106 -10.12 8.20 -4.05
N LYS A 107 -9.57 8.82 -3.00
CA LYS A 107 -9.92 10.19 -2.60
C LYS A 107 -9.63 11.21 -3.69
N GLN A 108 -8.47 11.11 -4.34
CA GLN A 108 -8.09 11.99 -5.46
C GLN A 108 -9.02 11.82 -6.67
N LYS A 109 -9.47 10.60 -6.93
CA LYS A 109 -10.34 10.26 -8.08
C LYS A 109 -11.83 10.36 -7.75
N GLY A 110 -12.21 10.67 -6.51
CA GLY A 110 -13.61 10.76 -6.08
C GLY A 110 -14.34 9.42 -6.07
N VAL A 111 -13.62 8.31 -5.80
CA VAL A 111 -14.16 6.95 -5.73
C VAL A 111 -14.48 6.57 -4.30
N THR A 112 -15.69 6.07 -4.06
CA THR A 112 -16.09 5.50 -2.76
C THR A 112 -15.64 4.04 -2.71
N LEU A 113 -14.86 3.70 -1.69
CA LEU A 113 -14.33 2.35 -1.44
C LEU A 113 -15.23 1.56 -0.48
N PRO A 114 -15.16 0.21 -0.48
CA PRO A 114 -15.68 -0.60 0.61
C PRO A 114 -14.96 -0.27 1.92
N THR A 115 -15.63 -0.51 3.04
CA THR A 115 -15.10 -0.24 4.39
C THR A 115 -15.05 -1.48 5.28
N GLU A 116 -15.60 -2.60 4.79
CA GLU A 116 -15.71 -3.86 5.55
C GLU A 116 -15.33 -5.05 4.65
N PRO A 117 -14.91 -6.16 5.24
CA PRO A 117 -14.74 -7.41 4.50
C PRO A 117 -16.02 -7.81 3.77
N ASP A 118 -15.87 -8.41 2.60
CA ASP A 118 -17.01 -8.94 1.86
C ASP A 118 -17.69 -10.13 2.55
N ALA A 119 -18.85 -10.53 2.05
CA ALA A 119 -19.66 -11.57 2.68
C ALA A 119 -18.92 -12.92 2.79
N SER A 120 -18.07 -13.27 1.82
CA SER A 120 -17.32 -14.53 1.83
C SER A 120 -16.22 -14.52 2.88
N HIS A 121 -15.54 -13.40 3.04
CA HIS A 121 -14.50 -13.24 4.06
C HIS A 121 -15.07 -13.08 5.47
N LYS A 122 -16.23 -12.43 5.62
CA LYS A 122 -16.96 -12.47 6.90
C LYS A 122 -17.33 -13.90 7.29
N ALA A 123 -17.85 -14.70 6.36
CA ALA A 123 -18.18 -16.10 6.62
C ALA A 123 -16.91 -16.95 6.91
N MET A 124 -15.77 -16.62 6.32
CA MET A 124 -14.50 -17.27 6.65
C MET A 124 -14.01 -16.85 8.04
N ALA A 125 -14.10 -15.56 8.39
CA ALA A 125 -13.81 -15.07 9.73
C ALA A 125 -14.62 -15.81 10.80
N ASP A 126 -15.92 -16.01 10.60
CA ASP A 126 -16.79 -16.77 11.51
C ASP A 126 -16.33 -18.24 11.68
N LYS A 127 -15.73 -18.83 10.66
CA LYS A 127 -15.14 -20.18 10.76
C LYS A 127 -13.83 -20.16 11.53
N LEU A 128 -12.94 -19.23 11.21
CA LEU A 128 -11.67 -19.04 11.90
C LEU A 128 -11.89 -18.79 13.40
N GLU A 129 -12.90 -17.99 13.76
CA GLU A 129 -13.24 -17.74 15.17
C GLU A 129 -13.61 -19.00 15.96
N LYS A 130 -14.12 -20.04 15.30
CA LYS A 130 -14.48 -21.32 15.94
C LYS A 130 -13.33 -22.28 16.09
N GLU A 131 -12.24 -22.07 15.36
CA GLU A 131 -11.06 -22.91 15.41
C GLU A 131 -10.06 -22.42 16.45
N SER A 132 -9.14 -23.30 16.84
CA SER A 132 -8.03 -23.00 17.76
C SER A 132 -6.84 -23.93 17.50
N GLY A 133 -5.67 -23.53 18.03
CA GLY A 133 -4.46 -24.33 17.93
C GLY A 133 -4.06 -24.59 16.47
N ASN A 134 -3.52 -25.78 16.21
CA ASN A 134 -3.05 -26.16 14.88
C ASN A 134 -4.16 -26.16 13.82
N ALA A 135 -5.41 -26.42 14.21
CA ALA A 135 -6.54 -26.38 13.27
C ALA A 135 -6.80 -24.96 12.77
N PHE A 136 -6.71 -23.98 13.67
CA PHE A 136 -6.75 -22.56 13.32
C PHE A 136 -5.62 -22.21 12.36
N ASP A 137 -4.38 -22.49 12.74
CA ASP A 137 -3.18 -22.15 11.98
C ASP A 137 -3.26 -22.72 10.56
N LYS A 138 -3.64 -23.99 10.44
CA LYS A 138 -3.84 -24.63 9.14
C LYS A 138 -4.92 -23.95 8.32
N MET A 139 -6.11 -23.71 8.89
CA MET A 139 -7.22 -23.07 8.19
C MET A 139 -6.86 -21.66 7.70
N TYR A 140 -6.19 -20.86 8.54
CA TYR A 140 -5.73 -19.52 8.17
C TYR A 140 -4.75 -19.56 7.00
N MET A 141 -3.69 -20.38 7.09
CA MET A 141 -2.67 -20.48 6.05
C MET A 141 -3.21 -21.04 4.73
N GLU A 142 -4.16 -21.98 4.78
CA GLU A 142 -4.80 -22.53 3.57
C GLU A 142 -5.72 -21.53 2.86
N ASN A 143 -6.46 -20.73 3.61
CA ASN A 143 -7.42 -19.78 3.04
C ASN A 143 -6.77 -18.42 2.79
N ALA A 144 -6.50 -17.63 3.83
CA ALA A 144 -5.90 -16.32 3.69
C ALA A 144 -4.48 -16.39 3.10
N GLY A 145 -3.61 -17.26 3.66
CA GLY A 145 -2.22 -17.35 3.21
C GLY A 145 -2.06 -17.85 1.77
N THR A 146 -2.84 -18.83 1.32
CA THR A 146 -2.59 -19.46 0.01
C THR A 146 -3.70 -19.18 -0.99
N LYS A 147 -4.95 -19.49 -0.66
CA LYS A 147 -6.05 -19.44 -1.63
C LYS A 147 -6.38 -18.00 -2.04
N ASP A 148 -6.49 -17.10 -1.09
CA ASP A 148 -6.86 -15.72 -1.35
C ASP A 148 -5.72 -15.00 -2.08
N HIS A 149 -4.45 -15.21 -1.69
CA HIS A 149 -3.31 -14.66 -2.41
C HIS A 149 -3.21 -15.14 -3.87
N LYS A 150 -3.54 -16.41 -4.15
CA LYS A 150 -3.63 -16.91 -5.55
C LYS A 150 -4.70 -16.18 -6.35
N MET A 151 -5.86 -15.96 -5.74
CA MET A 151 -6.96 -15.24 -6.41
C MET A 151 -6.62 -13.77 -6.66
N VAL A 152 -6.07 -13.10 -5.64
CA VAL A 152 -5.69 -11.69 -5.72
C VAL A 152 -4.58 -11.50 -6.76
N LEU A 153 -3.55 -12.36 -6.75
CA LEU A 153 -2.46 -12.32 -7.72
C LEU A 153 -2.95 -12.47 -9.16
N SER A 154 -3.79 -13.50 -9.40
CA SER A 154 -4.39 -13.72 -10.73
C SER A 154 -5.20 -12.52 -11.19
N LYS A 155 -5.94 -11.91 -10.27
CA LYS A 155 -6.73 -10.72 -10.57
C LYS A 155 -5.86 -9.50 -10.85
N LEU A 156 -4.87 -9.21 -10.03
CA LEU A 156 -3.92 -8.09 -10.25
C LEU A 156 -3.23 -8.21 -11.62
N GLN A 157 -2.75 -9.40 -11.97
CA GLN A 157 -2.09 -9.66 -13.26
C GLN A 157 -3.06 -9.51 -14.44
N SER A 158 -4.34 -9.84 -14.27
CA SER A 158 -5.37 -9.64 -15.30
C SER A 158 -5.72 -8.16 -15.44
N ASP A 159 -5.97 -7.48 -14.31
CA ASP A 159 -6.40 -6.09 -14.29
C ASP A 159 -5.29 -5.16 -14.80
N ALA A 160 -4.02 -5.40 -14.43
CA ALA A 160 -2.87 -4.61 -14.87
C ALA A 160 -2.76 -4.47 -16.40
N LYS A 161 -3.28 -5.42 -17.16
CA LYS A 161 -3.31 -5.37 -18.63
C LYS A 161 -4.35 -4.41 -19.19
N ASN A 162 -5.38 -4.11 -18.41
CA ASN A 162 -6.57 -3.36 -18.84
C ASN A 162 -6.68 -1.98 -18.18
N ILE A 163 -5.99 -1.75 -17.06
CA ILE A 163 -5.95 -0.47 -16.34
C ILE A 163 -5.32 0.60 -17.25
N LYS A 164 -6.01 1.73 -17.40
CA LYS A 164 -5.60 2.86 -18.24
C LYS A 164 -5.15 4.06 -17.41
N ASP A 165 -5.73 4.25 -16.23
CA ASP A 165 -5.34 5.32 -15.34
C ASP A 165 -3.96 5.03 -14.73
N PRO A 166 -2.98 5.95 -14.86
CA PRO A 166 -1.60 5.71 -14.44
C PRO A 166 -1.47 5.53 -12.93
N ASP A 167 -2.29 6.21 -12.12
CA ASP A 167 -2.22 6.11 -10.66
C ASP A 167 -2.76 4.75 -10.20
N VAL A 168 -3.87 4.29 -10.79
CA VAL A 168 -4.44 2.97 -10.51
C VAL A 168 -3.50 1.86 -10.98
N LYS A 169 -2.84 2.07 -12.14
CA LYS A 169 -1.83 1.13 -12.62
C LYS A 169 -0.63 1.03 -11.70
N ALA A 170 -0.12 2.14 -11.21
CA ALA A 170 0.99 2.16 -10.28
C ALA A 170 0.68 1.40 -8.97
N LEU A 171 -0.56 1.48 -8.46
CA LEU A 171 -1.00 0.68 -7.32
C LEU A 171 -0.95 -0.82 -7.62
N ALA A 172 -1.48 -1.25 -8.76
CA ALA A 172 -1.48 -2.66 -9.15
C ALA A 172 -0.05 -3.20 -9.36
N ASP A 173 0.81 -2.40 -10.02
CA ASP A 173 2.21 -2.75 -10.26
C ASP A 173 3.02 -2.87 -8.96
N ALA A 174 2.75 -1.98 -7.97
CA ALA A 174 3.39 -2.04 -6.67
C ALA A 174 2.87 -3.19 -5.79
N HIS A 175 1.58 -3.53 -5.89
CA HIS A 175 0.95 -4.55 -5.07
C HIS A 175 1.29 -5.98 -5.53
N THR A 176 1.42 -6.19 -6.84
CA THR A 176 1.66 -7.52 -7.42
C THR A 176 2.87 -8.25 -6.80
N PRO A 177 4.10 -7.68 -6.74
CA PRO A 177 5.24 -8.38 -6.17
C PRO A 177 5.11 -8.65 -4.68
N VAL A 178 4.36 -7.84 -3.94
CA VAL A 178 4.11 -8.05 -2.51
C VAL A 178 3.22 -9.29 -2.31
N VAL A 179 2.14 -9.40 -3.08
CA VAL A 179 1.23 -10.55 -3.04
C VAL A 179 1.94 -11.84 -3.48
N GLU A 180 2.82 -11.78 -4.49
CA GLU A 180 3.67 -12.90 -4.90
C GLU A 180 4.58 -13.39 -3.77
N GLN A 181 5.24 -12.46 -3.07
CA GLN A 181 6.12 -12.79 -1.94
C GLN A 181 5.34 -13.41 -0.76
N HIS A 182 4.13 -12.92 -0.48
CA HIS A 182 3.27 -13.47 0.56
C HIS A 182 2.85 -14.89 0.21
N LEU A 183 2.41 -15.12 -1.03
CA LEU A 183 2.04 -16.46 -1.52
C LEU A 183 3.20 -17.45 -1.40
N GLU A 184 4.39 -17.07 -1.86
CA GLU A 184 5.58 -17.90 -1.75
C GLU A 184 5.91 -18.24 -0.30
N SER A 185 5.79 -17.27 0.60
CA SER A 185 6.02 -17.46 2.03
C SER A 185 5.01 -18.43 2.64
N ALA A 186 3.72 -18.27 2.31
CA ALA A 186 2.67 -19.16 2.79
C ALA A 186 2.84 -20.60 2.29
N GLU A 187 3.21 -20.79 1.03
CA GLU A 187 3.46 -22.12 0.46
C GLU A 187 4.67 -22.81 1.11
N LYS A 188 5.73 -22.08 1.41
CA LYS A 188 6.90 -22.61 2.14
C LYS A 188 6.53 -23.05 3.56
N MET A 189 5.71 -22.27 4.26
CA MET A 189 5.26 -22.62 5.62
C MET A 189 4.39 -23.87 5.60
N LYS A 190 3.51 -24.04 4.63
CA LYS A 190 2.70 -25.24 4.47
C LYS A 190 3.56 -26.50 4.28
N LEU A 191 4.56 -26.45 3.40
CA LEU A 191 5.47 -27.57 3.14
C LEU A 191 6.30 -27.98 4.37
N SER A 192 6.56 -27.05 5.29
CA SER A 192 7.28 -27.35 6.54
C SER A 192 6.37 -27.94 7.62
N ALA A 193 5.08 -27.63 7.61
CA ALA A 193 4.11 -28.16 8.56
C ALA A 193 3.66 -29.60 8.25
N ASP A 194 3.82 -30.04 6.99
CA ASP A 194 3.47 -31.40 6.53
C ASP A 194 4.61 -32.42 6.69
N LYS A 195 5.79 -32.02 7.24
CA LYS A 195 6.95 -32.88 7.53
C LYS A 195 7.04 -33.25 9.01
#